data_7713da1bd1d0ff4e3e0b86f7f5430285
#
_entry.id   7713da1bd1d0ff4e3e0b86f7f5430285
#
_cell.length_a   1.000
_cell.length_b   1.000
_cell.length_c   1.000
_cell.angle_alpha   90.00
_cell.angle_beta   90.00
_cell.angle_gamma   90.00
#
_symmetry.space_group_name_H-M   'P 1'
#
loop_
_entity.id
_entity.type
_entity.pdbx_description
1 polymer ?
#
loop_
_entity_poly.entity_id
_entity_poly.type
_entity_poly.pdbx_seq_one_letter_code
_entity_poly.pdbx_strand_id
1 'polypeptide(L)'
;VTQEKHQDLSRYGWIAVGAALATILLKAGAWLVTGSVGLLADAAESVVNLVAAIVALIALKIAAKPADHNHHFGHTKAEYFSAGAEGLMIFIAAASIIVFAVQRLLSPQPLEQVGVGLAISVVASVINGAVALLLLRAGERHNSITLRADGKHLMTDVHTSAGVLVGIGLVWLTKWDWLDPVVAIAVGINILFTGYNLVKESTAGLMDIALPEADNERLRAILRSHTREGIDFHHLRTRESGARQFMEFHLLVPGEWSVKRGHDFLEDLVDEIVLEFPRMSVTGHLEPVEDPRSYEDGVEPFTG
;
A
#
# COMPACT_ATOMS: atom_id res chain seq x y z
N VAL A 1 -22.71 -9.61 16.74
CA VAL A 1 -21.48 -8.80 16.55
C VAL A 1 -20.30 -9.72 16.76
N THR A 2 -19.83 -10.35 15.72
CA THR A 2 -18.58 -11.13 15.73
C THR A 2 -17.44 -10.12 15.88
N GLN A 3 -16.74 -10.14 17.02
CA GLN A 3 -15.46 -9.42 17.15
C GLN A 3 -14.50 -9.93 16.07
N GLU A 4 -14.34 -9.14 15.01
CA GLU A 4 -13.30 -9.41 14.01
C GLU A 4 -11.94 -9.49 14.73
N LYS A 5 -11.34 -10.66 14.65
CA LYS A 5 -9.97 -10.88 15.09
C LYS A 5 -9.07 -10.00 14.22
N HIS A 6 -8.67 -8.84 14.72
CA HIS A 6 -7.68 -7.99 14.07
C HIS A 6 -6.44 -8.84 13.78
N GLN A 7 -6.14 -9.04 12.51
CA GLN A 7 -4.96 -9.82 12.12
C GLN A 7 -3.71 -9.00 12.45
N ASP A 8 -2.96 -9.47 13.44
CA ASP A 8 -1.64 -8.89 13.74
C ASP A 8 -0.65 -9.30 12.65
N LEU A 9 -0.32 -8.35 11.78
CA LEU A 9 0.64 -8.50 10.69
C LEU A 9 2.06 -8.11 11.10
N SER A 10 2.31 -7.76 12.36
CA SER A 10 3.60 -7.29 12.86
C SER A 10 4.73 -8.30 12.65
N ARG A 11 4.43 -9.60 12.52
CA ARG A 11 5.41 -10.64 12.16
C ARG A 11 6.15 -10.34 10.85
N TYR A 12 5.46 -9.78 9.87
CA TYR A 12 6.06 -9.39 8.58
C TYR A 12 6.97 -8.16 8.76
N GLY A 13 6.57 -7.18 9.56
CA GLY A 13 7.40 -6.05 9.93
C GLY A 13 8.69 -6.48 10.64
N TRP A 14 8.62 -7.48 11.55
CA TRP A 14 9.82 -8.04 12.17
C TRP A 14 10.75 -8.74 11.18
N ILE A 15 10.20 -9.39 10.14
CA ILE A 15 11.01 -9.99 9.06
C ILE A 15 11.73 -8.89 8.27
N ALA A 16 11.05 -7.78 7.95
CA ALA A 16 11.65 -6.64 7.26
C ALA A 16 12.76 -6.00 8.09
N VAL A 17 12.54 -5.76 9.38
CA VAL A 17 13.57 -5.25 10.32
C VAL A 17 14.76 -6.20 10.39
N GLY A 18 14.51 -7.52 10.47
CA GLY A 18 15.58 -8.53 10.46
C GLY A 18 16.41 -8.52 9.18
N ALA A 19 15.75 -8.37 8.02
CA ALA A 19 16.42 -8.26 6.73
C ALA A 19 17.26 -6.97 6.64
N ALA A 20 16.72 -5.84 7.08
CA ALA A 20 17.44 -4.57 7.11
C ALA A 20 18.69 -4.65 8.00
N LEU A 21 18.59 -5.25 9.19
CA LEU A 21 19.75 -5.48 10.06
C LEU A 21 20.78 -6.39 9.41
N ALA A 22 20.38 -7.47 8.74
CA ALA A 22 21.27 -8.37 8.04
C ALA A 22 22.03 -7.67 6.90
N THR A 23 21.33 -6.85 6.10
CA THR A 23 21.95 -6.09 5.00
C THR A 23 22.88 -5.01 5.51
N ILE A 24 22.57 -4.31 6.61
CA ILE A 24 23.47 -3.36 7.27
C ILE A 24 24.76 -4.07 7.71
N LEU A 25 24.64 -5.20 8.42
CA LEU A 25 25.81 -5.94 8.91
C LEU A 25 26.70 -6.42 7.76
N LEU A 26 26.11 -6.89 6.65
CA LEU A 26 26.86 -7.31 5.46
C LEU A 26 27.61 -6.13 4.83
N LYS A 27 26.94 -4.99 4.58
CA LYS A 27 27.53 -3.83 3.93
C LYS A 27 28.54 -3.11 4.82
N ALA A 28 28.22 -2.94 6.11
CA ALA A 28 29.15 -2.35 7.09
C ALA A 28 30.38 -3.24 7.31
N GLY A 29 30.21 -4.56 7.40
CA GLY A 29 31.33 -5.52 7.47
C GLY A 29 32.23 -5.42 6.26
N ALA A 30 31.66 -5.33 5.07
CA ALA A 30 32.43 -5.15 3.83
C ALA A 30 33.18 -3.81 3.80
N TRP A 31 32.58 -2.73 4.26
CA TRP A 31 33.27 -1.43 4.41
C TRP A 31 34.46 -1.51 5.37
N LEU A 32 34.30 -2.14 6.53
CA LEU A 32 35.36 -2.28 7.52
C LEU A 32 36.58 -3.06 6.97
N VAL A 33 36.34 -4.05 6.09
CA VAL A 33 37.42 -4.87 5.49
C VAL A 33 38.07 -4.16 4.31
N THR A 34 37.29 -3.40 3.51
CA THR A 34 37.77 -2.81 2.25
C THR A 34 38.16 -1.34 2.35
N GLY A 35 37.63 -0.61 3.34
CA GLY A 35 37.76 0.86 3.44
C GLY A 35 37.03 1.64 2.33
N SER A 36 36.22 0.97 1.50
CA SER A 36 35.55 1.58 0.35
C SER A 36 34.46 2.59 0.77
N VAL A 37 34.57 3.83 0.28
CA VAL A 37 33.58 4.89 0.52
C VAL A 37 32.21 4.53 -0.11
N GLY A 38 32.20 3.83 -1.24
CA GLY A 38 30.96 3.34 -1.85
C GLY A 38 30.21 2.35 -0.97
N LEU A 39 30.92 1.42 -0.31
CA LEU A 39 30.30 0.49 0.65
C LEU A 39 29.84 1.17 1.94
N LEU A 40 30.47 2.26 2.35
CA LEU A 40 29.98 3.10 3.45
C LEU A 40 28.66 3.77 3.07
N ALA A 41 28.57 4.33 1.86
CA ALA A 41 27.33 4.92 1.34
C ALA A 41 26.19 3.89 1.28
N ASP A 42 26.46 2.68 0.75
CA ASP A 42 25.52 1.56 0.73
C ASP A 42 25.05 1.13 2.13
N ALA A 43 25.97 1.14 3.12
CA ALA A 43 25.62 0.83 4.51
C ALA A 43 24.72 1.94 5.11
N ALA A 44 25.03 3.21 4.82
CA ALA A 44 24.21 4.35 5.27
C ALA A 44 22.79 4.31 4.66
N GLU A 45 22.65 3.94 3.38
CA GLU A 45 21.34 3.72 2.73
C GLU A 45 20.55 2.60 3.44
N SER A 46 21.23 1.51 3.81
CA SER A 46 20.58 0.42 4.54
C SER A 46 20.09 0.82 5.94
N VAL A 47 20.68 1.86 6.58
CA VAL A 47 20.14 2.44 7.81
C VAL A 47 18.82 3.15 7.56
N VAL A 48 18.66 3.84 6.42
CA VAL A 48 17.38 4.45 6.03
C VAL A 48 16.31 3.38 5.86
N ASN A 49 16.65 2.25 5.21
CA ASN A 49 15.73 1.11 5.04
C ASN A 49 15.31 0.51 6.39
N LEU A 50 16.22 0.46 7.37
CA LEU A 50 15.87 0.02 8.73
C LEU A 50 14.86 0.99 9.39
N VAL A 51 15.04 2.29 9.22
CA VAL A 51 14.08 3.29 9.74
C VAL A 51 12.72 3.10 9.10
N ALA A 52 12.66 2.90 7.78
CA ALA A 52 11.42 2.61 7.05
C ALA A 52 10.73 1.35 7.60
N ALA A 53 11.46 0.25 7.74
CA ALA A 53 10.91 -1.01 8.28
C ALA A 53 10.40 -0.87 9.74
N ILE A 54 11.06 -0.05 10.56
CA ILE A 54 10.59 0.25 11.92
C ILE A 54 9.28 1.05 11.89
N VAL A 55 9.18 2.05 11.01
CA VAL A 55 7.94 2.84 10.82
C VAL A 55 6.80 1.94 10.36
N ALA A 56 7.05 1.07 9.38
CA ALA A 56 6.08 0.08 8.92
C ALA A 56 5.63 -0.86 10.05
N LEU A 57 6.56 -1.39 10.84
CA LEU A 57 6.26 -2.23 11.99
C LEU A 57 5.39 -1.51 13.03
N ILE A 58 5.70 -0.24 13.33
CA ILE A 58 4.91 0.57 14.27
C ILE A 58 3.50 0.78 13.71
N ALA A 59 3.38 1.13 12.43
CA ALA A 59 2.09 1.34 11.78
C ALA A 59 1.23 0.07 11.80
N LEU A 60 1.81 -1.11 11.50
CA LEU A 60 1.11 -2.39 11.57
C LEU A 60 0.63 -2.71 13.00
N LYS A 61 1.45 -2.42 14.02
CA LYS A 61 1.06 -2.60 15.43
C LYS A 61 -0.05 -1.65 15.85
N ILE A 62 -0.03 -0.40 15.36
CA ILE A 62 -1.10 0.56 15.62
C ILE A 62 -2.37 0.12 14.90
N ALA A 63 -2.28 -0.24 13.62
CA ALA A 63 -3.42 -0.67 12.81
C ALA A 63 -4.13 -1.91 13.38
N ALA A 64 -3.37 -2.80 14.04
CA ALA A 64 -3.91 -3.98 14.70
C ALA A 64 -4.68 -3.70 16.01
N LYS A 65 -4.62 -2.45 16.54
CA LYS A 65 -5.38 -2.10 17.74
C LYS A 65 -6.87 -2.05 17.44
N PRO A 66 -7.72 -2.58 18.32
CA PRO A 66 -9.17 -2.47 18.18
C PRO A 66 -9.62 -1.00 18.31
N ALA A 67 -10.88 -0.77 17.98
CA ALA A 67 -11.54 0.51 18.26
C ALA A 67 -11.47 0.84 19.76
N ASP A 68 -11.27 2.11 20.09
CA ASP A 68 -11.24 2.65 21.45
C ASP A 68 -12.10 3.91 21.56
N HIS A 69 -12.13 4.55 22.72
CA HIS A 69 -12.96 5.73 22.97
C HIS A 69 -12.58 6.98 22.17
N ASN A 70 -11.37 7.03 21.59
CA ASN A 70 -10.91 8.13 20.72
C ASN A 70 -11.01 7.79 19.23
N HIS A 71 -10.98 6.47 18.90
CA HIS A 71 -10.96 5.96 17.53
C HIS A 71 -12.04 4.88 17.35
N HIS A 72 -13.30 5.30 17.26
CA HIS A 72 -14.46 4.40 17.20
C HIS A 72 -14.44 3.45 15.99
N PHE A 73 -13.79 3.83 14.89
CA PHE A 73 -13.62 3.00 13.70
C PHE A 73 -12.30 2.20 13.68
N GLY A 74 -11.54 2.22 14.79
CA GLY A 74 -10.25 1.56 14.90
C GLY A 74 -9.09 2.38 14.34
N HIS A 75 -7.94 1.73 14.17
CA HIS A 75 -6.67 2.39 13.86
C HIS A 75 -6.10 2.02 12.49
N THR A 76 -6.87 1.35 11.63
CA THR A 76 -6.40 0.81 10.34
C THR A 76 -5.83 1.87 9.40
N LYS A 77 -6.27 3.12 9.49
CA LYS A 77 -5.71 4.24 8.71
C LYS A 77 -4.23 4.54 9.02
N ALA A 78 -3.67 4.03 10.13
CA ALA A 78 -2.24 4.14 10.43
C ALA A 78 -1.36 3.54 9.30
N GLU A 79 -1.86 2.55 8.57
CA GLU A 79 -1.17 1.96 7.44
C GLU A 79 -0.95 2.96 6.29
N TYR A 80 -1.91 3.85 6.04
CA TYR A 80 -1.78 4.84 4.98
C TYR A 80 -0.68 5.86 5.28
N PHE A 81 -0.50 6.27 6.54
CA PHE A 81 0.59 7.19 6.91
C PHE A 81 1.97 6.56 6.66
N SER A 82 2.15 5.29 7.02
CA SER A 82 3.39 4.56 6.74
C SER A 82 3.64 4.44 5.24
N ALA A 83 2.64 3.98 4.49
CA ALA A 83 2.75 3.82 3.06
C ALA A 83 3.02 5.15 2.31
N GLY A 84 2.42 6.24 2.78
CA GLY A 84 2.69 7.59 2.25
C GLY A 84 4.11 8.04 2.50
N ALA A 85 4.64 7.82 3.72
CA ALA A 85 6.02 8.14 4.07
C ALA A 85 7.02 7.32 3.23
N GLU A 86 6.77 6.02 3.06
CA GLU A 86 7.59 5.15 2.21
C GLU A 86 7.53 5.56 0.74
N GLY A 87 6.34 5.86 0.21
CA GLY A 87 6.17 6.36 -1.15
C GLY A 87 6.95 7.66 -1.40
N LEU A 88 6.96 8.58 -0.42
CA LEU A 88 7.74 9.82 -0.49
C LEU A 88 9.25 9.52 -0.46
N MET A 89 9.72 8.62 0.39
CA MET A 89 11.13 8.21 0.41
C MET A 89 11.57 7.60 -0.92
N ILE A 90 10.76 6.69 -1.49
CA ILE A 90 11.00 6.09 -2.82
C ILE A 90 11.07 7.18 -3.89
N PHE A 91 10.14 8.14 -3.86
CA PHE A 91 10.09 9.25 -4.81
C PHE A 91 11.35 10.13 -4.75
N ILE A 92 11.77 10.51 -3.53
CA ILE A 92 12.98 11.32 -3.32
C ILE A 92 14.24 10.55 -3.75
N ALA A 93 14.36 9.27 -3.41
CA ALA A 93 15.47 8.42 -3.82
C ALA A 93 15.57 8.34 -5.35
N ALA A 94 14.45 8.09 -6.05
CA ALA A 94 14.40 8.03 -7.49
C ALA A 94 14.79 9.37 -8.15
N ALA A 95 14.28 10.49 -7.62
CA ALA A 95 14.67 11.82 -8.10
C ALA A 95 16.17 12.06 -7.94
N SER A 96 16.75 11.65 -6.80
CA SER A 96 18.18 11.75 -6.55
C SER A 96 19.00 10.91 -7.53
N ILE A 97 18.58 9.67 -7.80
CA ILE A 97 19.23 8.78 -8.81
C ILE A 97 19.26 9.47 -10.17
N ILE A 98 18.13 10.04 -10.60
CA ILE A 98 18.04 10.74 -11.90
C ILE A 98 18.99 11.94 -11.93
N VAL A 99 19.00 12.77 -10.87
CA VAL A 99 19.90 13.95 -10.80
C VAL A 99 21.36 13.52 -10.88
N PHE A 100 21.78 12.53 -10.09
CA PHE A 100 23.16 12.03 -10.13
C PHE A 100 23.51 11.40 -11.49
N ALA A 101 22.61 10.64 -12.09
CA ALA A 101 22.82 10.05 -13.42
C ALA A 101 22.97 11.11 -14.51
N VAL A 102 22.16 12.19 -14.48
CA VAL A 102 22.30 13.33 -15.40
C VAL A 102 23.65 14.04 -15.19
N GLN A 103 24.05 14.28 -13.95
CA GLN A 103 25.36 14.88 -13.65
C GLN A 103 26.51 14.01 -14.19
N ARG A 104 26.42 12.69 -14.02
CA ARG A 104 27.43 11.75 -14.53
C ARG A 104 27.45 11.67 -16.07
N LEU A 105 26.29 11.85 -16.71
CA LEU A 105 26.19 11.94 -18.18
C LEU A 105 26.89 13.21 -18.72
N LEU A 106 26.79 14.34 -18.00
CA LEU A 106 27.41 15.61 -18.36
C LEU A 106 28.90 15.67 -18.00
N SER A 107 29.34 14.92 -16.95
CA SER A 107 30.71 14.86 -16.46
C SER A 107 31.10 13.44 -16.18
N PRO A 108 31.50 12.66 -17.21
CA PRO A 108 31.83 11.24 -17.06
C PRO A 108 32.94 11.01 -16.03
N GLN A 109 32.71 10.11 -15.08
CA GLN A 109 33.69 9.67 -14.09
C GLN A 109 34.03 8.20 -14.33
N PRO A 110 35.28 7.77 -14.22
CA PRO A 110 35.63 6.37 -14.36
C PRO A 110 34.96 5.52 -13.27
N LEU A 111 34.58 4.30 -13.63
CA LEU A 111 34.01 3.32 -12.70
C LEU A 111 35.11 2.87 -11.72
N GLU A 112 34.95 3.16 -10.42
CA GLU A 112 35.86 2.70 -9.39
C GLU A 112 35.59 1.22 -9.06
N GLN A 113 36.63 0.53 -8.51
CA GLN A 113 36.77 -0.89 -8.20
C GLN A 113 35.47 -1.67 -7.91
N VAL A 114 35.10 -2.51 -8.87
CA VAL A 114 33.76 -3.15 -8.95
C VAL A 114 33.68 -4.51 -8.22
N GLY A 115 34.78 -5.09 -7.73
CA GLY A 115 34.81 -6.51 -7.38
C GLY A 115 34.00 -6.94 -6.14
N VAL A 116 34.51 -6.65 -4.93
CA VAL A 116 33.91 -7.15 -3.66
C VAL A 116 32.61 -6.46 -3.34
N GLY A 117 32.52 -5.13 -3.61
CA GLY A 117 31.30 -4.35 -3.38
C GLY A 117 30.12 -4.89 -4.19
N LEU A 118 30.36 -5.24 -5.46
CA LEU A 118 29.34 -5.80 -6.35
C LEU A 118 28.80 -7.14 -5.84
N ALA A 119 29.70 -8.06 -5.39
CA ALA A 119 29.24 -9.34 -4.85
C ALA A 119 28.36 -9.17 -3.60
N ILE A 120 28.69 -8.22 -2.73
CA ILE A 120 27.92 -7.94 -1.52
C ILE A 120 26.58 -7.30 -1.88
N SER A 121 26.55 -6.34 -2.84
CA SER A 121 25.31 -5.76 -3.35
C SER A 121 24.39 -6.81 -3.96
N VAL A 122 24.93 -7.80 -4.67
CA VAL A 122 24.13 -8.93 -5.19
C VAL A 122 23.52 -9.74 -4.04
N VAL A 123 24.29 -10.09 -3.01
CA VAL A 123 23.75 -10.85 -1.86
C VAL A 123 22.69 -10.06 -1.12
N ALA A 124 22.94 -8.77 -0.86
CA ALA A 124 21.95 -7.88 -0.23
C ALA A 124 20.68 -7.77 -1.08
N SER A 125 20.80 -7.64 -2.42
CA SER A 125 19.67 -7.60 -3.34
C SER A 125 18.86 -8.90 -3.35
N VAL A 126 19.50 -10.06 -3.23
CA VAL A 126 18.80 -11.35 -3.11
C VAL A 126 17.99 -11.40 -1.81
N ILE A 127 18.55 -10.95 -0.69
CA ILE A 127 17.84 -10.87 0.60
C ILE A 127 16.65 -9.92 0.48
N ASN A 128 16.86 -8.70 0.00
CA ASN A 128 15.80 -7.71 -0.19
C ASN A 128 14.72 -8.22 -1.14
N GLY A 129 15.08 -8.84 -2.25
CA GLY A 129 14.14 -9.41 -3.21
C GLY A 129 13.28 -10.54 -2.63
N ALA A 130 13.88 -11.44 -1.85
CA ALA A 130 13.14 -12.51 -1.18
C ALA A 130 12.12 -11.95 -0.18
N VAL A 131 12.55 -10.98 0.64
CA VAL A 131 11.67 -10.33 1.63
C VAL A 131 10.62 -9.47 0.92
N ALA A 132 10.98 -8.70 -0.11
CA ALA A 132 10.05 -7.91 -0.90
C ALA A 132 8.91 -8.77 -1.47
N LEU A 133 9.23 -9.90 -2.09
CA LEU A 133 8.22 -10.83 -2.63
C LEU A 133 7.30 -11.40 -1.55
N LEU A 134 7.86 -11.69 -0.37
CA LEU A 134 7.07 -12.15 0.78
C LEU A 134 6.12 -11.06 1.27
N LEU A 135 6.60 -9.81 1.40
CA LEU A 135 5.80 -8.67 1.86
C LEU A 135 4.71 -8.30 0.85
N LEU A 136 5.03 -8.28 -0.45
CA LEU A 136 4.06 -7.99 -1.51
C LEU A 136 2.93 -9.01 -1.51
N ARG A 137 3.25 -10.33 -1.48
CA ARG A 137 2.23 -11.37 -1.41
C ARG A 137 1.39 -11.31 -0.14
N ALA A 138 2.02 -11.02 0.99
CA ALA A 138 1.31 -10.85 2.25
C ALA A 138 0.42 -9.60 2.22
N GLY A 139 0.90 -8.49 1.66
CA GLY A 139 0.17 -7.25 1.50
C GLY A 139 -1.07 -7.41 0.62
N GLU A 140 -0.96 -8.14 -0.50
CA GLU A 140 -2.11 -8.48 -1.36
C GLU A 140 -3.11 -9.38 -0.61
N ARG A 141 -2.62 -10.46 0.02
CA ARG A 141 -3.48 -11.42 0.73
C ARG A 141 -4.26 -10.80 1.89
N HIS A 142 -3.64 -9.88 2.62
CA HIS A 142 -4.22 -9.26 3.81
C HIS A 142 -4.79 -7.85 3.55
N ASN A 143 -4.69 -7.37 2.31
CA ASN A 143 -5.05 -6.01 1.89
C ASN A 143 -4.36 -4.93 2.74
N SER A 144 -3.09 -5.14 3.09
CA SER A 144 -2.28 -4.18 3.86
C SER A 144 -1.46 -3.30 2.92
N ILE A 145 -1.75 -2.01 2.92
CA ILE A 145 -1.00 -1.03 2.12
C ILE A 145 0.43 -0.86 2.65
N THR A 146 0.64 -0.96 3.98
CA THR A 146 1.98 -0.89 4.60
C THR A 146 2.87 -2.01 4.10
N LEU A 147 2.38 -3.28 4.09
CA LEU A 147 3.19 -4.41 3.59
C LEU A 147 3.50 -4.28 2.10
N ARG A 148 2.56 -3.75 1.31
CA ARG A 148 2.80 -3.47 -0.12
C ARG A 148 3.81 -2.35 -0.31
N ALA A 149 3.74 -1.30 0.51
CA ALA A 149 4.67 -0.18 0.46
C ALA A 149 6.10 -0.61 0.78
N ASP A 150 6.30 -1.29 1.92
CA ASP A 150 7.60 -1.82 2.35
C ASP A 150 8.16 -2.84 1.34
N GLY A 151 7.30 -3.71 0.80
CA GLY A 151 7.68 -4.61 -0.29
C GLY A 151 8.09 -3.89 -1.59
N LYS A 152 7.41 -2.80 -1.97
CA LYS A 152 7.78 -1.96 -3.12
C LYS A 152 9.09 -1.22 -2.87
N HIS A 153 9.31 -0.73 -1.64
CA HIS A 153 10.56 -0.08 -1.24
C HIS A 153 11.76 -1.03 -1.41
N LEU A 154 11.70 -2.23 -0.81
CA LEU A 154 12.76 -3.24 -0.96
C LEU A 154 12.94 -3.69 -2.42
N MET A 155 11.87 -3.77 -3.21
CA MET A 155 11.96 -4.10 -4.63
C MET A 155 12.65 -2.96 -5.43
N THR A 156 12.49 -1.71 -5.00
CA THR A 156 13.22 -0.57 -5.56
C THR A 156 14.72 -0.75 -5.43
N ASP A 157 15.20 -1.18 -4.27
CA ASP A 157 16.62 -1.46 -4.03
C ASP A 157 17.13 -2.59 -4.94
N VAL A 158 16.29 -3.60 -5.22
CA VAL A 158 16.64 -4.66 -6.18
C VAL A 158 16.73 -4.11 -7.60
N HIS A 159 15.80 -3.23 -8.01
CA HIS A 159 15.81 -2.63 -9.34
C HIS A 159 17.01 -1.71 -9.54
N THR A 160 17.38 -0.91 -8.54
CA THR A 160 18.57 -0.06 -8.61
C THR A 160 19.85 -0.90 -8.72
N SER A 161 19.99 -1.94 -7.90
CA SER A 161 21.13 -2.87 -7.95
C SER A 161 21.21 -3.59 -9.30
N ALA A 162 20.09 -4.07 -9.84
CA ALA A 162 20.04 -4.70 -11.16
C ALA A 162 20.39 -3.69 -12.27
N GLY A 163 19.92 -2.45 -12.18
CA GLY A 163 20.26 -1.36 -13.10
C GLY A 163 21.76 -1.10 -13.14
N VAL A 164 22.40 -1.01 -11.97
CA VAL A 164 23.87 -0.86 -11.87
C VAL A 164 24.60 -2.03 -12.52
N LEU A 165 24.18 -3.27 -12.28
CA LEU A 165 24.78 -4.47 -12.89
C LEU A 165 24.63 -4.44 -14.41
N VAL A 166 23.46 -4.08 -14.93
CA VAL A 166 23.22 -3.96 -16.37
C VAL A 166 24.03 -2.83 -16.97
N GLY A 167 24.09 -1.67 -16.32
CA GLY A 167 24.89 -0.52 -16.77
C GLY A 167 26.38 -0.88 -16.90
N ILE A 168 26.95 -1.47 -15.86
CA ILE A 168 28.35 -1.94 -15.85
C ILE A 168 28.58 -2.98 -16.95
N GLY A 169 27.67 -3.95 -17.09
CA GLY A 169 27.77 -4.98 -18.14
C GLY A 169 27.75 -4.39 -19.54
N LEU A 170 26.88 -3.41 -19.82
CA LEU A 170 26.81 -2.72 -21.10
C LEU A 170 28.07 -1.91 -21.39
N VAL A 171 28.59 -1.16 -20.41
CA VAL A 171 29.86 -0.43 -20.55
C VAL A 171 31.02 -1.40 -20.82
N TRP A 172 31.09 -2.53 -20.13
CA TRP A 172 32.12 -3.53 -20.35
C TRP A 172 32.10 -4.11 -21.79
N LEU A 173 30.88 -4.39 -22.32
CA LEU A 173 30.68 -4.94 -23.67
C LEU A 173 30.94 -3.92 -24.77
N THR A 174 30.43 -2.70 -24.62
CA THR A 174 30.41 -1.70 -25.70
C THR A 174 31.55 -0.70 -25.62
N LYS A 175 32.14 -0.52 -24.44
CA LYS A 175 33.09 0.56 -24.08
C LYS A 175 32.49 1.96 -24.17
N TRP A 176 31.15 2.07 -24.03
CA TRP A 176 30.42 3.33 -24.06
C TRP A 176 30.00 3.73 -22.65
N ASP A 177 30.79 4.60 -22.00
CA ASP A 177 30.58 5.00 -20.59
C ASP A 177 29.24 5.70 -20.34
N TRP A 178 28.66 6.32 -21.38
CA TRP A 178 27.36 7.00 -21.27
C TRP A 178 26.16 6.05 -21.09
N LEU A 179 26.31 4.76 -21.34
CA LEU A 179 25.23 3.78 -21.19
C LEU A 179 24.84 3.56 -19.72
N ASP A 180 25.80 3.57 -18.78
CA ASP A 180 25.53 3.43 -17.36
C ASP A 180 24.56 4.50 -16.83
N PRO A 181 24.82 5.81 -16.99
CA PRO A 181 23.85 6.83 -16.56
C PRO A 181 22.52 6.80 -17.32
N VAL A 182 22.47 6.38 -18.58
CA VAL A 182 21.20 6.22 -19.30
C VAL A 182 20.35 5.10 -18.71
N VAL A 183 20.95 3.95 -18.39
CA VAL A 183 20.25 2.86 -17.70
C VAL A 183 19.77 3.33 -16.32
N ALA A 184 20.61 4.04 -15.57
CA ALA A 184 20.24 4.59 -14.27
C ALA A 184 19.05 5.57 -14.36
N ILE A 185 19.00 6.44 -15.38
CA ILE A 185 17.84 7.32 -15.62
C ILE A 185 16.57 6.50 -15.91
N ALA A 186 16.66 5.49 -16.78
CA ALA A 186 15.51 4.67 -17.14
C ALA A 186 14.94 3.92 -15.90
N VAL A 187 15.82 3.35 -15.09
CA VAL A 187 15.44 2.71 -13.80
C VAL A 187 14.84 3.75 -12.84
N GLY A 188 15.49 4.91 -12.68
CA GLY A 188 15.03 5.99 -11.82
C GLY A 188 13.64 6.50 -12.20
N ILE A 189 13.32 6.64 -13.48
CA ILE A 189 11.99 7.03 -13.97
C ILE A 189 10.94 5.99 -13.56
N ASN A 190 11.22 4.70 -13.74
CA ASN A 190 10.30 3.63 -13.32
C ASN A 190 10.02 3.66 -11.81
N ILE A 191 11.08 3.87 -11.00
CA ILE A 191 10.98 3.97 -9.55
C ILE A 191 10.22 5.22 -9.13
N LEU A 192 10.40 6.35 -9.83
CA LEU A 192 9.68 7.60 -9.59
C LEU A 192 8.14 7.39 -9.71
N PHE A 193 7.71 6.67 -10.74
CA PHE A 193 6.30 6.31 -10.90
C PHE A 193 5.80 5.42 -9.76
N THR A 194 6.61 4.49 -9.28
CA THR A 194 6.26 3.63 -8.13
C THR A 194 6.02 4.46 -6.87
N GLY A 195 6.92 5.38 -6.55
CA GLY A 195 6.78 6.28 -5.40
C GLY A 195 5.56 7.20 -5.53
N TYR A 196 5.35 7.81 -6.70
CA TYR A 196 4.18 8.63 -6.98
C TYR A 196 2.86 7.87 -6.78
N ASN A 197 2.75 6.67 -7.35
CA ASN A 197 1.54 5.87 -7.23
C ASN A 197 1.26 5.47 -5.79
N LEU A 198 2.30 5.18 -4.99
CA LEU A 198 2.15 4.82 -3.59
C LEU A 198 1.68 6.02 -2.74
N VAL A 199 2.22 7.22 -2.98
CA VAL A 199 1.75 8.45 -2.32
C VAL A 199 0.30 8.74 -2.71
N LYS A 200 -0.06 8.59 -3.99
CA LYS A 200 -1.42 8.76 -4.48
C LYS A 200 -2.39 7.79 -3.83
N GLU A 201 -2.05 6.49 -3.78
CA GLU A 201 -2.87 5.44 -3.14
C GLU A 201 -3.06 5.73 -1.64
N SER A 202 -1.98 6.09 -0.94
CA SER A 202 -2.03 6.47 0.47
C SER A 202 -2.93 7.67 0.71
N THR A 203 -2.77 8.73 -0.07
CA THR A 203 -3.57 9.96 0.05
C THR A 203 -5.05 9.68 -0.22
N ALA A 204 -5.37 8.89 -1.25
CA ALA A 204 -6.73 8.49 -1.57
C ALA A 204 -7.38 7.69 -0.42
N GLY A 205 -6.63 6.75 0.18
CA GLY A 205 -7.11 5.99 1.34
C GLY A 205 -7.34 6.84 2.59
N LEU A 206 -6.52 7.87 2.83
CA LEU A 206 -6.75 8.83 3.91
C LEU A 206 -8.03 9.66 3.69
N MET A 207 -8.39 9.91 2.44
CA MET A 207 -9.61 10.64 2.02
C MET A 207 -10.83 9.72 1.81
N ASP A 208 -10.83 8.51 2.41
CA ASP A 208 -11.98 7.59 2.34
C ASP A 208 -12.34 7.20 0.89
N ILE A 209 -11.35 6.73 0.12
CA ILE A 209 -11.59 6.24 -1.24
C ILE A 209 -12.69 5.16 -1.26
N ALA A 210 -13.59 5.26 -2.24
CA ALA A 210 -14.61 4.25 -2.46
C ALA A 210 -13.99 2.89 -2.84
N LEU A 211 -14.75 1.82 -2.65
CA LEU A 211 -14.37 0.50 -3.12
C LEU A 211 -14.16 0.51 -4.65
N PRO A 212 -13.39 -0.46 -5.19
CA PRO A 212 -13.27 -0.66 -6.64
C PRO A 212 -14.66 -0.76 -7.29
N GLU A 213 -14.80 -0.21 -8.50
CA GLU A 213 -16.10 -0.18 -9.20
C GLU A 213 -16.71 -1.57 -9.40
N ALA A 214 -15.87 -2.58 -9.63
CA ALA A 214 -16.33 -3.97 -9.74
C ALA A 214 -17.02 -4.47 -8.45
N ASP A 215 -16.50 -4.08 -7.28
CA ASP A 215 -17.11 -4.43 -5.99
C ASP A 215 -18.37 -3.61 -5.73
N ASN A 216 -18.38 -2.32 -6.09
CA ASN A 216 -19.56 -1.48 -6.02
C ASN A 216 -20.70 -2.01 -6.90
N GLU A 217 -20.40 -2.48 -8.12
CA GLU A 217 -21.40 -3.10 -8.98
C GLU A 217 -21.96 -4.41 -8.41
N ARG A 218 -21.13 -5.22 -7.77
CA ARG A 218 -21.58 -6.45 -7.07
C ARG A 218 -22.51 -6.10 -5.91
N LEU A 219 -22.17 -5.09 -5.10
CA LEU A 219 -23.04 -4.59 -4.02
C LEU A 219 -24.37 -4.06 -4.56
N ARG A 220 -24.34 -3.26 -5.65
CA ARG A 220 -25.56 -2.79 -6.33
C ARG A 220 -26.38 -3.96 -6.85
N ALA A 221 -25.76 -5.01 -7.36
CA ALA A 221 -26.48 -6.20 -7.84
C ALA A 221 -27.20 -6.93 -6.70
N ILE A 222 -26.57 -7.10 -5.53
CA ILE A 222 -27.22 -7.66 -4.35
C ILE A 222 -28.42 -6.78 -3.94
N LEU A 223 -28.25 -5.47 -3.80
CA LEU A 223 -29.34 -4.56 -3.43
C LEU A 223 -30.49 -4.62 -4.45
N ARG A 224 -30.18 -4.58 -5.76
CA ARG A 224 -31.19 -4.66 -6.83
C ARG A 224 -31.96 -5.98 -6.83
N SER A 225 -31.35 -7.09 -6.40
CA SER A 225 -32.04 -8.40 -6.34
C SER A 225 -33.17 -8.39 -5.31
N HIS A 226 -33.14 -7.49 -4.33
CA HIS A 226 -34.16 -7.29 -3.30
C HIS A 226 -35.14 -6.16 -3.61
N THR A 227 -34.89 -5.38 -4.67
CA THR A 227 -35.80 -4.30 -5.12
C THR A 227 -37.08 -4.89 -5.69
N ARG A 228 -38.21 -4.41 -5.21
CA ARG A 228 -39.58 -4.80 -5.66
C ARG A 228 -40.57 -3.71 -5.34
N GLU A 229 -41.83 -3.83 -5.72
CA GLU A 229 -42.88 -2.83 -5.43
C GLU A 229 -42.89 -2.44 -3.93
N GLY A 230 -42.65 -1.16 -3.66
CA GLY A 230 -42.56 -0.60 -2.30
C GLY A 230 -41.24 -0.86 -1.56
N ILE A 231 -40.27 -1.48 -2.20
CA ILE A 231 -38.91 -1.67 -1.62
C ILE A 231 -37.89 -1.22 -2.66
N ASP A 232 -37.06 -0.26 -2.29
CA ASP A 232 -35.97 0.25 -3.12
C ASP A 232 -34.79 0.65 -2.22
N PHE A 233 -33.68 1.05 -2.83
CA PHE A 233 -32.52 1.56 -2.10
C PHE A 233 -31.95 2.78 -2.82
N HIS A 234 -31.34 3.67 -2.05
CA HIS A 234 -30.56 4.79 -2.56
C HIS A 234 -29.39 5.12 -1.65
N HIS A 235 -28.64 6.16 -2.00
CA HIS A 235 -27.58 6.71 -1.17
C HIS A 235 -26.49 5.71 -0.78
N LEU A 236 -26.18 4.75 -1.71
CA LEU A 236 -25.09 3.81 -1.50
C LEU A 236 -23.76 4.55 -1.45
N ARG A 237 -23.06 4.41 -0.34
CA ARG A 237 -21.70 4.92 -0.12
C ARG A 237 -20.80 3.78 0.36
N THR A 238 -19.62 3.74 -0.17
CA THR A 238 -18.60 2.77 0.26
C THR A 238 -17.28 3.47 0.53
N ARG A 239 -16.47 2.94 1.43
CA ARG A 239 -15.11 3.40 1.65
C ARG A 239 -14.20 2.28 2.15
N GLU A 240 -12.92 2.41 1.82
CA GLU A 240 -11.87 1.56 2.37
C GLU A 240 -11.13 2.24 3.53
N SER A 241 -10.71 1.44 4.51
CA SER A 241 -9.84 1.88 5.60
C SER A 241 -8.83 0.77 5.93
N GLY A 242 -7.71 0.76 5.22
CA GLY A 242 -6.75 -0.34 5.25
C GLY A 242 -7.39 -1.66 4.81
N ALA A 243 -7.33 -2.66 5.69
CA ALA A 243 -7.96 -3.96 5.42
C ALA A 243 -9.49 -3.99 5.61
N ARG A 244 -10.09 -2.93 6.15
CA ARG A 244 -11.54 -2.84 6.41
C ARG A 244 -12.27 -2.15 5.29
N GLN A 245 -13.53 -2.55 5.09
CA GLN A 245 -14.46 -1.98 4.15
C GLN A 245 -15.70 -1.52 4.90
N PHE A 246 -16.27 -0.40 4.46
CA PHE A 246 -17.49 0.17 5.05
C PHE A 246 -18.47 0.45 3.94
N MET A 247 -19.74 0.16 4.22
CA MET A 247 -20.87 0.42 3.35
C MET A 247 -21.98 1.07 4.13
N GLU A 248 -22.53 2.12 3.57
CA GLU A 248 -23.74 2.81 4.07
C GLU A 248 -24.73 2.90 2.92
N PHE A 249 -26.00 2.68 3.20
CA PHE A 249 -27.08 2.85 2.22
C PHE A 249 -28.41 3.11 2.93
N HIS A 250 -29.36 3.70 2.20
CA HIS A 250 -30.72 3.86 2.66
C HIS A 250 -31.61 2.81 2.00
N LEU A 251 -32.42 2.16 2.82
CA LEU A 251 -33.37 1.13 2.41
C LEU A 251 -34.78 1.70 2.54
N LEU A 252 -35.43 1.93 1.41
CA LEU A 252 -36.80 2.39 1.30
C LEU A 252 -37.76 1.22 1.47
N VAL A 253 -38.67 1.32 2.44
CA VAL A 253 -39.67 0.28 2.75
C VAL A 253 -41.07 0.93 2.93
N PRO A 254 -42.16 0.16 2.78
CA PRO A 254 -43.50 0.72 3.07
C PRO A 254 -43.60 1.27 4.50
N GLY A 255 -44.05 2.48 4.66
CA GLY A 255 -44.18 3.17 5.94
C GLY A 255 -45.11 2.47 6.95
N GLU A 256 -45.98 1.59 6.45
CA GLU A 256 -46.85 0.74 7.29
C GLU A 256 -46.11 -0.46 7.95
N TRP A 257 -44.87 -0.71 7.55
CA TRP A 257 -44.10 -1.76 8.18
C TRP A 257 -43.76 -1.42 9.63
N SER A 258 -43.85 -2.42 10.50
CA SER A 258 -43.34 -2.24 11.86
C SER A 258 -41.79 -2.12 11.81
N VAL A 259 -41.22 -1.38 12.75
CA VAL A 259 -39.75 -1.30 12.93
C VAL A 259 -39.10 -2.67 12.96
N LYS A 260 -39.76 -3.66 13.62
CA LYS A 260 -39.26 -5.03 13.64
C LYS A 260 -39.17 -5.65 12.24
N ARG A 261 -40.20 -5.50 11.41
CA ARG A 261 -40.21 -6.07 10.06
C ARG A 261 -39.13 -5.45 9.17
N GLY A 262 -38.97 -4.13 9.25
CA GLY A 262 -37.93 -3.42 8.49
C GLY A 262 -36.54 -3.85 8.95
N HIS A 263 -36.34 -3.95 10.28
CA HIS A 263 -35.07 -4.41 10.85
C HIS A 263 -34.73 -5.85 10.42
N ASP A 264 -35.68 -6.79 10.55
CA ASP A 264 -35.44 -8.20 10.17
C ASP A 264 -35.06 -8.29 8.68
N PHE A 265 -35.72 -7.53 7.80
CA PHE A 265 -35.38 -7.50 6.37
C PHE A 265 -33.99 -6.90 6.11
N LEU A 266 -33.61 -5.83 6.83
CA LEU A 266 -32.30 -5.23 6.73
C LEU A 266 -31.19 -6.19 7.20
N GLU A 267 -31.41 -6.91 8.31
CA GLU A 267 -30.43 -7.88 8.83
C GLU A 267 -30.23 -9.05 7.83
N ASP A 268 -31.30 -9.57 7.21
CA ASP A 268 -31.18 -10.60 6.18
C ASP A 268 -30.30 -10.11 5.00
N LEU A 269 -30.47 -8.85 4.58
CA LEU A 269 -29.69 -8.24 3.51
C LEU A 269 -28.23 -8.01 3.93
N VAL A 270 -28.01 -7.56 5.16
CA VAL A 270 -26.66 -7.39 5.74
C VAL A 270 -25.92 -8.72 5.80
N ASP A 271 -26.60 -9.79 6.23
CA ASP A 271 -26.01 -11.14 6.29
C ASP A 271 -25.57 -11.61 4.91
N GLU A 272 -26.37 -11.38 3.86
CA GLU A 272 -26.01 -11.72 2.48
C GLU A 272 -24.77 -10.92 2.01
N ILE A 273 -24.75 -9.61 2.25
CA ILE A 273 -23.61 -8.77 1.90
C ILE A 273 -22.33 -9.23 2.62
N VAL A 274 -22.41 -9.53 3.91
CA VAL A 274 -21.25 -9.95 4.71
C VAL A 274 -20.75 -11.34 4.30
N LEU A 275 -21.64 -12.23 3.82
CA LEU A 275 -21.21 -13.51 3.25
C LEU A 275 -20.32 -13.33 2.01
N GLU A 276 -20.62 -12.36 1.16
CA GLU A 276 -19.84 -12.06 -0.03
C GLU A 276 -18.62 -11.17 0.26
N PHE A 277 -18.77 -10.23 1.22
CA PHE A 277 -17.73 -9.28 1.64
C PHE A 277 -17.43 -9.43 3.14
N PRO A 278 -16.69 -10.46 3.58
CA PRO A 278 -16.50 -10.76 5.02
C PRO A 278 -15.77 -9.69 5.83
N ARG A 279 -15.16 -8.69 5.16
CA ARG A 279 -14.45 -7.58 5.81
C ARG A 279 -15.25 -6.28 5.83
N MET A 280 -16.52 -6.33 5.40
CA MET A 280 -17.38 -5.18 5.28
C MET A 280 -18.18 -4.95 6.56
N SER A 281 -18.19 -3.72 7.03
CA SER A 281 -19.11 -3.22 8.05
C SER A 281 -20.23 -2.50 7.31
N VAL A 282 -21.45 -2.99 7.45
CA VAL A 282 -22.64 -2.47 6.75
C VAL A 282 -23.49 -1.69 7.72
N THR A 283 -23.95 -0.52 7.30
CA THR A 283 -24.94 0.30 8.01
C THR A 283 -26.07 0.60 7.04
N GLY A 284 -27.29 0.15 7.35
CA GLY A 284 -28.48 0.50 6.61
C GLY A 284 -29.36 1.47 7.39
N HIS A 285 -29.86 2.51 6.71
CA HIS A 285 -30.86 3.42 7.24
C HIS A 285 -32.23 3.06 6.64
N LEU A 286 -33.19 2.74 7.50
CA LEU A 286 -34.57 2.45 7.06
C LEU A 286 -35.37 3.72 6.89
N GLU A 287 -36.02 3.87 5.74
CA GLU A 287 -36.84 5.05 5.41
C GLU A 287 -38.17 4.63 4.80
N PRO A 288 -39.27 5.36 5.11
CA PRO A 288 -40.57 5.16 4.45
C PRO A 288 -40.50 5.61 2.99
N VAL A 289 -40.88 4.75 2.06
CA VAL A 289 -40.89 5.07 0.62
C VAL A 289 -41.88 6.21 0.26
N GLU A 290 -42.88 6.44 1.09
CA GLU A 290 -43.91 7.46 0.90
C GLU A 290 -43.52 8.82 1.52
N ASP A 291 -42.52 8.89 2.40
CA ASP A 291 -42.12 10.15 3.06
C ASP A 291 -41.25 11.00 2.12
N PRO A 292 -41.69 12.23 1.75
CA PRO A 292 -40.86 13.12 0.93
C PRO A 292 -39.45 13.36 1.51
N ARG A 293 -39.31 13.35 2.84
CA ARG A 293 -38.01 13.55 3.51
C ARG A 293 -37.01 12.46 3.23
N SER A 294 -37.45 11.25 2.86
CA SER A 294 -36.60 10.16 2.43
C SER A 294 -35.81 10.49 1.14
N TYR A 295 -36.19 11.56 0.43
CA TYR A 295 -35.56 11.98 -0.84
C TYR A 295 -34.90 13.37 -0.75
N GLU A 296 -34.91 14.00 0.44
CA GLU A 296 -34.35 15.34 0.68
C GLU A 296 -32.88 15.32 1.09
N ASP A 297 -32.22 14.16 1.03
CA ASP A 297 -30.78 14.04 1.34
C ASP A 297 -29.99 14.96 0.39
N GLY A 298 -29.53 16.10 0.91
CA GLY A 298 -28.87 17.18 0.19
C GLY A 298 -27.51 16.85 -0.46
N VAL A 299 -27.32 15.62 -0.84
CA VAL A 299 -26.20 15.14 -1.64
C VAL A 299 -26.78 14.50 -2.89
N GLU A 300 -26.56 15.16 -4.05
CA GLU A 300 -26.95 14.59 -5.34
C GLU A 300 -26.52 13.12 -5.41
N PRO A 301 -27.41 12.21 -5.88
CA PRO A 301 -27.03 10.84 -6.12
C PRO A 301 -25.84 10.84 -7.07
N PHE A 302 -24.78 10.11 -6.74
CA PHE A 302 -23.69 9.85 -7.67
C PHE A 302 -24.26 9.14 -8.89
N THR A 303 -24.74 9.92 -9.86
CA THR A 303 -25.10 9.46 -11.20
C THR A 303 -23.79 9.36 -11.99
N GLY A 304 -23.12 8.21 -11.95
CA GLY A 304 -22.01 7.85 -12.81
C GLY A 304 -22.40 6.68 -13.66
#